data_a181bab568f50200fc90d62d2e49e116
#
_entry.id   a181bab568f50200fc90d62d2e49e116
#
_cell.length_a   1.000
_cell.length_b   1.000
_cell.length_c   1.000
_cell.angle_alpha   90.00
_cell.angle_beta   90.00
_cell.angle_gamma   90.00
#
_symmetry.space_group_name_H-M   'P 1'
#
loop_
_entity.id
_entity.type
_entity.pdbx_description
1 polymer ?
#
loop_
_entity_poly.entity_id
_entity_poly.type
_entity_poly.pdbx_seq_one_letter_code
_entity_poly.pdbx_strand_id
1 'polypeptide(L)'
;MCIRDRVEEVFGGQTVGVDNFADLVEHLAKVHPSRYRQLIDGLDGIAWRDVHPITEQSVALRFVVLADRLYDKDLPIVSSGVPFDKVFTEEMLAGGYQKKYFRAVSRLTALAREGMLGEEAER
;
A
#
# COMPACT_ATOMS: atom_id res chain seq x y z
N MET A 1 -3.30 -14.69 -8.86
CA MET A 1 -2.24 -13.99 -9.59
C MET A 1 -1.39 -13.18 -8.62
N CYS A 2 -0.09 -13.29 -8.68
CA CYS A 2 0.81 -12.58 -7.78
C CYS A 2 1.58 -11.50 -8.53
N ILE A 3 2.14 -10.54 -7.78
CA ILE A 3 3.10 -9.60 -8.31
C ILE A 3 4.38 -10.40 -8.61
N ARG A 4 4.92 -10.23 -9.84
CA ARG A 4 6.05 -11.04 -10.31
C ARG A 4 7.22 -11.09 -9.33
N ASP A 5 7.61 -9.94 -8.80
CA ASP A 5 8.80 -9.81 -7.98
C ASP A 5 8.51 -9.78 -6.49
N ARG A 6 7.28 -10.12 -6.12
CA ARG A 6 6.91 -10.13 -4.70
C ARG A 6 7.65 -11.24 -3.98
N VAL A 7 8.19 -10.88 -2.83
CA VAL A 7 8.78 -11.82 -1.89
C VAL A 7 7.83 -11.96 -0.71
N GLU A 8 7.49 -13.18 -0.36
CA GLU A 8 6.71 -13.44 0.85
C GLU A 8 7.64 -14.02 1.90
N GLU A 9 7.71 -13.35 3.04
CA GLU A 9 8.59 -13.78 4.12
C GLU A 9 7.75 -14.13 5.34
N VAL A 10 8.20 -15.13 6.08
CA VAL A 10 7.51 -15.59 7.30
C VAL A 10 8.27 -15.12 8.52
N PHE A 11 7.60 -14.37 9.37
CA PHE A 11 8.17 -13.85 10.62
C PHE A 11 7.29 -14.31 11.78
N GLY A 12 7.81 -15.20 12.61
CA GLY A 12 7.08 -15.66 13.79
C GLY A 12 5.74 -16.31 13.45
N GLY A 13 5.66 -17.00 12.32
CA GLY A 13 4.43 -17.62 11.86
C GLY A 13 3.52 -16.73 11.03
N GLN A 14 3.90 -15.48 10.80
CA GLN A 14 3.14 -14.54 9.98
C GLN A 14 3.76 -14.37 8.61
N THR A 15 2.92 -14.28 7.58
CA THR A 15 3.36 -14.11 6.20
C THR A 15 3.27 -12.64 5.81
N VAL A 16 4.39 -12.05 5.44
CA VAL A 16 4.48 -10.64 5.04
C VAL A 16 4.83 -10.57 3.56
N GLY A 17 4.03 -9.81 2.79
CA GLY A 17 4.33 -9.55 1.39
C GLY A 17 5.29 -8.37 1.28
N VAL A 18 6.45 -8.59 0.67
CA VAL A 18 7.47 -7.55 0.50
C VAL A 18 7.55 -7.16 -0.97
N ASP A 19 7.31 -5.90 -1.27
CA ASP A 19 7.31 -5.37 -2.63
C ASP A 19 8.15 -4.12 -2.72
N ASN A 20 8.81 -3.94 -3.87
CA ASN A 20 9.31 -2.63 -4.25
C ASN A 20 8.12 -1.80 -4.73
N PHE A 21 8.02 -0.55 -4.30
CA PHE A 21 6.85 0.26 -4.61
C PHE A 21 6.67 0.53 -6.11
N ALA A 22 7.76 0.69 -6.86
CA ALA A 22 7.69 0.88 -8.30
C ALA A 22 7.07 -0.33 -9.00
N ASP A 23 7.44 -1.54 -8.57
CA ASP A 23 6.88 -2.78 -9.13
C ASP A 23 5.41 -2.93 -8.75
N LEU A 24 5.03 -2.56 -7.55
CA LEU A 24 3.63 -2.57 -7.11
C LEU A 24 2.79 -1.64 -7.98
N VAL A 25 3.24 -0.41 -8.18
CA VAL A 25 2.53 0.59 -8.98
C VAL A 25 2.35 0.11 -10.42
N GLU A 26 3.41 -0.45 -11.00
CA GLU A 26 3.34 -1.01 -12.35
C GLU A 26 2.33 -2.15 -12.44
N HIS A 27 2.31 -3.01 -11.43
CA HIS A 27 1.37 -4.12 -11.38
C HIS A 27 -0.09 -3.63 -11.27
N LEU A 28 -0.33 -2.63 -10.42
CA LEU A 28 -1.66 -2.04 -10.27
C LEU A 28 -2.18 -1.44 -11.58
N ALA A 29 -1.29 -0.90 -12.39
CA ALA A 29 -1.64 -0.33 -13.70
C ALA A 29 -2.10 -1.40 -14.69
N LYS A 30 -1.67 -2.65 -14.51
CA LYS A 30 -1.95 -3.75 -15.43
C LYS A 30 -3.08 -4.67 -14.98
N VAL A 31 -3.42 -4.68 -13.70
CA VAL A 31 -4.41 -5.59 -13.14
C VAL A 31 -5.68 -4.83 -12.80
N HIS A 32 -6.82 -5.41 -13.14
CA HIS A 32 -8.11 -4.80 -12.81
C HIS A 32 -8.29 -4.72 -11.30
N PRO A 33 -8.81 -3.59 -10.76
CA PRO A 33 -8.99 -3.42 -9.31
C PRO A 33 -9.82 -4.51 -8.62
N SER A 34 -10.72 -5.18 -9.35
CA SER A 34 -11.50 -6.27 -8.79
C SER A 34 -10.65 -7.44 -8.33
N ARG A 35 -9.39 -7.51 -8.77
CA ARG A 35 -8.46 -8.57 -8.40
C ARG A 35 -7.54 -8.22 -7.24
N TYR A 36 -7.64 -7.00 -6.72
CA TYR A 36 -6.71 -6.56 -5.67
C TYR A 36 -6.84 -7.35 -4.37
N ARG A 37 -8.00 -7.90 -4.08
CA ARG A 37 -8.15 -8.79 -2.92
C ARG A 37 -7.24 -10.00 -3.01
N GLN A 38 -7.04 -10.52 -4.22
CA GLN A 38 -6.18 -11.67 -4.43
C GLN A 38 -4.72 -11.35 -4.17
N LEU A 39 -4.31 -10.08 -4.37
CA LEU A 39 -2.94 -9.65 -4.11
C LEU A 39 -2.58 -9.74 -2.64
N ILE A 40 -3.55 -9.58 -1.76
CA ILE A 40 -3.32 -9.51 -0.32
C ILE A 40 -3.89 -10.72 0.42
N ASP A 41 -4.52 -11.64 -0.29
CA ASP A 41 -5.10 -12.82 0.32
C ASP A 41 -4.00 -13.70 0.91
N GLY A 42 -4.21 -14.14 2.14
CA GLY A 42 -3.25 -14.96 2.85
C GLY A 42 -2.10 -14.22 3.50
N LEU A 43 -2.03 -12.90 3.35
CA LEU A 43 -0.98 -12.09 3.98
C LEU A 43 -1.41 -11.60 5.35
N ASP A 44 -0.45 -11.51 6.26
CA ASP A 44 -0.65 -10.97 7.61
C ASP A 44 -0.12 -9.55 7.74
N GLY A 45 0.63 -9.08 6.76
CA GLY A 45 1.17 -7.72 6.72
C GLY A 45 1.81 -7.42 5.38
N ILE A 46 2.18 -6.16 5.19
CA ILE A 46 2.75 -5.65 3.94
C ILE A 46 4.01 -4.85 4.27
N ALA A 47 5.04 -5.03 3.46
CA ALA A 47 6.24 -4.19 3.52
C ALA A 47 6.51 -3.64 2.12
N TRP A 48 6.58 -2.31 2.01
CA TRP A 48 6.88 -1.63 0.76
C TRP A 48 8.22 -0.90 0.86
N ARG A 49 9.08 -1.11 -0.12
CA ARG A 49 10.36 -0.42 -0.22
C ARG A 49 10.28 0.73 -1.20
N ASP A 50 10.94 1.84 -0.87
CA ASP A 50 11.12 2.99 -1.75
C ASP A 50 9.79 3.57 -2.23
N VAL A 51 8.88 3.84 -1.33
CA VAL A 51 7.61 4.52 -1.64
C VAL A 51 7.94 5.88 -2.26
N HIS A 52 7.29 6.20 -3.35
CA HIS A 52 7.51 7.45 -4.10
C HIS A 52 6.19 8.02 -4.60
N PRO A 53 6.17 9.29 -5.03
CA PRO A 53 4.94 9.87 -5.56
C PRO A 53 4.45 9.14 -6.81
N ILE A 54 3.13 8.99 -6.91
CA ILE A 54 2.47 8.45 -8.10
C ILE A 54 2.06 9.65 -8.95
N THR A 55 2.57 9.73 -10.17
CA THR A 55 2.34 10.89 -11.02
C THR A 55 1.13 10.75 -11.96
N GLU A 56 0.67 9.53 -12.19
CA GLU A 56 -0.48 9.27 -13.06
C GLU A 56 -1.75 9.12 -12.23
N GLN A 57 -2.75 9.94 -12.54
CA GLN A 57 -4.01 9.93 -11.80
C GLN A 57 -4.73 8.58 -11.87
N SER A 58 -4.72 7.93 -13.02
CA SER A 58 -5.38 6.63 -13.17
C SER A 58 -4.78 5.58 -12.24
N VAL A 59 -3.47 5.59 -12.10
CA VAL A 59 -2.75 4.66 -11.20
C VAL A 59 -3.01 5.05 -9.76
N ALA A 60 -3.01 6.34 -9.45
CA ALA A 60 -3.28 6.83 -8.10
C ALA A 60 -4.68 6.39 -7.63
N LEU A 61 -5.68 6.45 -8.49
CA LEU A 61 -7.03 6.00 -8.14
C LEU A 61 -7.07 4.49 -7.90
N ARG A 62 -6.28 3.71 -8.64
CA ARG A 62 -6.15 2.27 -8.40
C ARG A 62 -5.47 2.00 -7.06
N PHE A 63 -4.48 2.80 -6.72
CA PHE A 63 -3.81 2.70 -5.42
C PHE A 63 -4.79 2.99 -4.28
N VAL A 64 -5.72 3.93 -4.46
CA VAL A 64 -6.78 4.18 -3.48
C VAL A 64 -7.62 2.93 -3.26
N VAL A 65 -7.97 2.20 -4.31
CA VAL A 65 -8.73 0.95 -4.18
C VAL A 65 -7.93 -0.07 -3.37
N LEU A 66 -6.64 -0.20 -3.66
CA LEU A 66 -5.79 -1.11 -2.89
C LEU A 66 -5.75 -0.71 -1.42
N ALA A 67 -5.59 0.59 -1.14
CA ALA A 67 -5.58 1.09 0.24
C ALA A 67 -6.87 0.72 0.98
N ASP A 68 -8.01 0.83 0.31
CA ASP A 68 -9.29 0.44 0.89
C ASP A 68 -9.33 -1.06 1.20
N ARG A 69 -8.78 -1.89 0.32
CA ARG A 69 -8.74 -3.34 0.55
C ARG A 69 -7.83 -3.69 1.73
N LEU A 70 -6.68 -3.04 1.83
CA LEU A 70 -5.75 -3.25 2.94
C LEU A 70 -6.40 -2.84 4.28
N TYR A 71 -7.11 -1.73 4.27
CA TYR A 71 -7.78 -1.24 5.47
C TYR A 71 -8.91 -2.20 5.90
N ASP A 72 -9.68 -2.71 4.95
CA ASP A 72 -10.75 -3.67 5.23
C ASP A 72 -10.21 -4.97 5.86
N LYS A 73 -8.99 -5.36 5.46
CA LYS A 73 -8.33 -6.55 5.99
C LYS A 73 -7.52 -6.25 7.26
N ASP A 74 -7.41 -4.99 7.62
CA ASP A 74 -6.67 -4.54 8.80
C ASP A 74 -5.21 -5.00 8.77
N LEU A 75 -4.58 -4.93 7.59
CA LEU A 75 -3.20 -5.38 7.41
C LEU A 75 -2.22 -4.28 7.80
N PRO A 76 -1.31 -4.54 8.75
CA PRO A 76 -0.28 -3.56 9.09
C PRO A 76 0.69 -3.37 7.93
N ILE A 77 1.20 -2.14 7.80
CA ILE A 77 2.11 -1.76 6.73
C ILE A 77 3.40 -1.22 7.32
N VAL A 78 4.53 -1.69 6.78
CA VAL A 78 5.84 -1.13 7.05
C VAL A 78 6.36 -0.60 5.71
N SER A 79 6.92 0.59 5.69
CA SER A 79 7.37 1.19 4.44
C SER A 79 8.64 2.01 4.63
N SER A 80 9.41 2.14 3.55
CA SER A 80 10.52 3.08 3.45
C SER A 80 10.23 4.04 2.29
N GLY A 81 10.95 5.14 2.23
CA GLY A 81 10.76 6.16 1.21
C GLY A 81 9.95 7.34 1.73
N VAL A 82 9.13 7.94 0.88
CA VAL A 82 8.34 9.11 1.29
C VAL A 82 7.15 8.71 2.15
N PRO A 83 6.68 9.60 3.05
CA PRO A 83 5.45 9.33 3.80
C PRO A 83 4.23 9.26 2.87
N PHE A 84 3.17 8.59 3.32
CA PHE A 84 1.99 8.40 2.48
C PHE A 84 1.30 9.69 2.06
N ASP A 85 1.44 10.76 2.82
CA ASP A 85 0.88 12.05 2.42
C ASP A 85 1.62 12.69 1.25
N LYS A 86 2.77 12.13 0.86
CA LYS A 86 3.55 12.57 -0.31
C LYS A 86 3.37 11.67 -1.52
N VAL A 87 2.62 10.58 -1.39
CA VAL A 87 2.37 9.65 -2.50
C VAL A 87 1.52 10.29 -3.60
N PHE A 88 0.58 11.13 -3.23
CA PHE A 88 -0.26 11.85 -4.18
C PHE A 88 0.30 13.24 -4.43
N THR A 89 0.26 13.69 -5.70
CA THR A 89 0.78 15.00 -6.07
C THR A 89 -0.11 16.12 -5.52
N GLU A 90 0.45 17.33 -5.44
CA GLU A 90 -0.33 18.50 -5.01
C GLU A 90 -1.54 18.73 -5.91
N GLU A 91 -1.38 18.50 -7.22
CA GLU A 91 -2.47 18.63 -8.17
C GLU A 91 -3.60 17.65 -7.86
N MET A 92 -3.26 16.40 -7.51
CA MET A 92 -4.26 15.40 -7.13
C MET A 92 -4.99 15.81 -5.86
N LEU A 93 -4.26 16.31 -4.87
CA LEU A 93 -4.83 16.71 -3.58
C LEU A 93 -5.66 17.99 -3.69
N ALA A 94 -5.50 18.75 -4.75
CA ALA A 94 -6.29 19.95 -5.03
C ALA A 94 -7.43 19.70 -6.04
N GLY A 95 -7.51 18.51 -6.62
CA GLY A 95 -8.44 18.20 -7.69
C GLY A 95 -9.76 17.59 -7.21
N GLY A 96 -10.52 17.09 -8.17
CA GLY A 96 -11.87 16.56 -7.93
C GLY A 96 -11.93 15.30 -7.10
N TYR A 97 -10.82 14.58 -7.00
CA TYR A 97 -10.75 13.32 -6.22
C TYR A 97 -10.05 13.51 -4.87
N GLN A 98 -9.85 14.73 -4.43
CA GLN A 98 -9.09 15.01 -3.21
C GLN A 98 -9.60 14.22 -1.99
N LYS A 99 -10.91 14.08 -1.85
CA LYS A 99 -11.47 13.34 -0.70
C LYS A 99 -11.05 11.88 -0.70
N LYS A 100 -10.98 11.28 -1.87
CA LYS A 100 -10.54 9.88 -2.01
C LYS A 100 -9.08 9.74 -1.62
N TYR A 101 -8.24 10.66 -2.07
CA TYR A 101 -6.81 10.64 -1.76
C TYR A 101 -6.54 10.87 -0.27
N PHE A 102 -7.21 11.85 0.34
CA PHE A 102 -7.05 12.11 1.77
C PHE A 102 -7.51 10.92 2.61
N ARG A 103 -8.60 10.26 2.21
CA ARG A 103 -9.06 9.07 2.90
C ARG A 103 -8.03 7.95 2.81
N ALA A 104 -7.45 7.74 1.63
CA ALA A 104 -6.42 6.72 1.44
C ALA A 104 -5.19 7.00 2.31
N VAL A 105 -4.73 8.25 2.33
CA VAL A 105 -3.60 8.66 3.18
C VAL A 105 -3.89 8.36 4.64
N SER A 106 -5.07 8.72 5.11
CA SER A 106 -5.48 8.50 6.50
C SER A 106 -5.48 7.01 6.85
N ARG A 107 -6.04 6.19 5.98
CA ARG A 107 -6.12 4.74 6.19
C ARG A 107 -4.74 4.08 6.17
N LEU A 108 -3.92 4.44 5.19
CA LEU A 108 -2.56 3.90 5.10
C LEU A 108 -1.71 4.31 6.29
N THR A 109 -1.86 5.56 6.74
CA THR A 109 -1.13 6.05 7.90
C THR A 109 -1.53 5.29 9.17
N ALA A 110 -2.81 4.97 9.32
CA ALA A 110 -3.28 4.19 10.46
C ALA A 110 -2.67 2.78 10.45
N LEU A 111 -2.64 2.13 9.30
CA LEU A 111 -2.05 0.79 9.16
C LEU A 111 -0.54 0.83 9.35
N ALA A 112 0.12 1.88 8.90
CA ALA A 112 1.56 2.05 9.08
C ALA A 112 1.93 2.24 10.56
N ARG A 113 1.08 2.92 11.33
CA ARG A 113 1.31 3.07 12.77
C ARG A 113 1.26 1.73 13.48
N GLU A 114 0.32 0.87 13.11
CA GLU A 114 0.24 -0.47 13.68
C GLU A 114 1.48 -1.27 13.37
N GLY A 115 1.99 -1.18 12.14
CA GLY A 115 3.21 -1.85 11.75
C GLY A 115 4.42 -1.34 12.53
N MET A 116 4.52 -0.04 12.72
CA MET A 116 5.61 0.58 13.48
C MET A 116 5.55 0.18 14.96
N LEU A 117 4.38 0.17 15.55
CA LEU A 117 4.22 -0.23 16.94
C LEU A 117 4.63 -1.67 17.16
N GLY A 118 4.25 -2.55 16.23
CA GLY A 118 4.68 -3.95 16.28
C GLY A 118 6.19 -4.09 16.18
N GLU A 119 6.81 -3.33 15.28
CA GLU A 119 8.26 -3.33 15.12
C GLU A 119 8.97 -2.80 16.37
N GLU A 120 8.47 -1.71 16.93
CA GLU A 120 9.03 -1.13 18.15
C GLU A 120 8.91 -2.08 19.33
N ALA A 121 7.81 -2.81 19.42
CA ALA A 121 7.60 -3.77 20.50
C ALA A 121 8.61 -4.92 20.47
N GLU A 122 9.17 -5.22 19.32
CA GLU A 122 10.15 -6.29 19.15
C GLU A 122 11.58 -5.86 19.51
N ARG A 123 11.80 -4.59 19.65
CA ARG A 123 13.11 -4.05 20.04
C ARG A 123 13.25 -4.12 21.56
#